data_5c8380554a7ea9027493fadf5a5d637a
#
_entry.id   5c8380554a7ea9027493fadf5a5d637a
#
_cell.length_a   1.000
_cell.length_b   1.000
_cell.length_c   1.000
_cell.angle_alpha   90.00
_cell.angle_beta   90.00
_cell.angle_gamma   90.00
#
_symmetry.space_group_name_H-M   'P 1'
#
loop_
_entity.id
_entity.type
_entity.pdbx_description
1 polymer ?
#
loop_
_entity_poly.entity_id
_entity_poly.type
_entity_poly.pdbx_seq_one_letter_code
_entity_poly.pdbx_strand_id
1 'polypeptide(L)'
;MPVDQAGYLYLGAPTRNPFNYEKVEQIARNNTTAWLTQTEVDDQLNLFGDTSQAAYLTLLEIATRQAIEDYLGMSILPTSYRVWYNSASLYGTPLTLDLPEVSQNTDPALPGVTITAVKYWTDATPPVLVTVDPSTYYYDPSGNKIVLQSLPSNLNSSMTSPVYCEYTCVANPVGQYEVVKQAGKLLLTHLYNNRSETTGPIQHEIPWGIKMLLMPYKPLVM
;
A
#
# COMPACT_ATOMS: atom_id res chain seq x y z
N MET A 1 29.21 21.83 -2.89
CA MET A 1 28.46 20.81 -2.14
C MET A 1 28.90 20.88 -0.72
N PRO A 2 28.00 20.99 0.25
CA PRO A 2 28.43 20.93 1.63
C PRO A 2 28.92 19.53 1.91
N VAL A 3 30.17 19.43 2.29
CA VAL A 3 30.78 18.23 2.83
C VAL A 3 30.92 18.45 4.33
N ASP A 4 30.87 17.39 5.11
CA ASP A 4 31.24 17.50 6.50
C ASP A 4 32.74 17.76 6.64
N GLN A 5 33.21 17.98 7.84
CA GLN A 5 34.63 18.25 8.09
C GLN A 5 35.52 17.05 7.76
N ALA A 6 34.96 15.89 7.58
CA ALA A 6 35.67 14.69 7.12
C ALA A 6 35.66 14.54 5.60
N GLY A 7 35.10 15.51 4.88
CA GLY A 7 35.03 15.48 3.42
C GLY A 7 33.92 14.61 2.86
N TYR A 8 33.06 14.11 3.72
CA TYR A 8 31.91 13.38 3.25
C TYR A 8 30.88 14.36 2.69
N LEU A 9 30.43 14.02 1.52
CA LEU A 9 29.31 14.70 0.95
C LEU A 9 28.20 14.69 1.96
N TYR A 10 27.81 15.85 2.37
CA TYR A 10 26.60 15.95 3.13
C TYR A 10 25.47 15.52 2.23
N LEU A 11 25.23 14.28 2.28
CA LEU A 11 24.01 13.70 1.79
C LEU A 11 22.91 14.04 2.77
N GLY A 12 22.92 15.29 3.14
CA GLY A 12 21.95 15.87 4.03
C GLY A 12 20.60 15.91 3.44
N ALA A 13 20.32 15.12 2.60
CA ALA A 13 18.96 14.82 2.35
C ALA A 13 18.57 13.58 3.13
N PRO A 14 18.08 13.73 4.35
CA PRO A 14 17.27 12.70 4.98
C PRO A 14 16.00 12.41 4.16
N THR A 15 15.88 12.97 2.99
CA THR A 15 14.78 12.80 2.04
C THR A 15 15.04 11.74 0.99
N ARG A 16 16.18 11.05 1.04
CA ARG A 16 16.37 9.91 0.14
C ARG A 16 15.47 8.78 0.63
N ASN A 17 14.54 8.37 -0.22
CA ASN A 17 13.76 7.18 0.00
C ASN A 17 14.73 6.03 0.35
N PRO A 18 14.64 5.41 1.54
CA PRO A 18 15.52 4.31 1.92
C PRO A 18 15.29 3.07 1.06
N PHE A 19 14.18 3.03 0.34
CA PHE A 19 13.79 1.95 -0.56
C PHE A 19 14.34 2.20 -1.97
N ASN A 20 14.48 1.13 -2.74
CA ASN A 20 15.05 1.21 -4.09
C ASN A 20 14.00 1.43 -5.19
N TYR A 21 12.75 1.68 -4.86
CA TYR A 21 11.71 2.02 -5.84
C TYR A 21 11.59 3.54 -6.03
N GLU A 22 11.20 3.92 -7.26
CA GLU A 22 11.01 5.33 -7.65
C GLU A 22 9.54 5.74 -7.66
N LYS A 23 8.64 4.82 -8.05
CA LYS A 23 7.23 5.11 -8.22
C LYS A 23 6.39 3.90 -7.84
N VAL A 24 5.26 4.18 -7.22
CA VAL A 24 4.22 3.19 -6.89
C VAL A 24 2.92 3.59 -7.57
N GLU A 25 2.29 2.64 -8.23
CA GLU A 25 0.97 2.79 -8.84
C GLU A 25 0.02 1.74 -8.25
N GLN A 26 -1.11 2.18 -7.76
CA GLN A 26 -2.20 1.27 -7.42
C GLN A 26 -2.95 0.90 -8.71
N ILE A 27 -2.89 -0.38 -9.10
CA ILE A 27 -3.50 -0.85 -10.36
C ILE A 27 -4.96 -1.22 -10.13
N ALA A 28 -5.24 -1.90 -9.04
CA ALA A 28 -6.58 -2.34 -8.69
C ALA A 28 -6.78 -2.33 -7.17
N ARG A 29 -7.99 -1.94 -6.76
CA ARG A 29 -8.45 -1.95 -5.37
C ARG A 29 -9.85 -2.57 -5.35
N ASN A 30 -10.13 -3.40 -4.37
CA ASN A 30 -11.47 -3.96 -4.22
C ASN A 30 -12.43 -2.87 -3.73
N ASN A 31 -13.32 -2.43 -4.61
CA ASN A 31 -14.32 -1.39 -4.34
C ASN A 31 -15.76 -1.95 -4.30
N THR A 32 -15.91 -3.27 -4.30
CA THR A 32 -17.22 -3.92 -4.37
C THR A 32 -17.56 -4.72 -3.12
N THR A 33 -16.56 -5.24 -2.41
CA THR A 33 -16.76 -6.02 -1.19
C THR A 33 -16.77 -5.08 0.01
N ALA A 34 -17.82 -5.15 0.81
CA ALA A 34 -17.88 -4.44 2.08
C ALA A 34 -16.95 -5.09 3.11
N TRP A 35 -16.25 -4.27 3.88
CA TRP A 35 -15.46 -4.68 5.03
C TRP A 35 -16.29 -4.74 6.30
N LEU A 36 -17.11 -3.70 6.56
CA LEU A 36 -18.13 -3.71 7.59
C LEU A 36 -19.42 -4.29 7.02
N THR A 37 -20.03 -5.19 7.75
CA THR A 37 -21.31 -5.76 7.34
C THR A 37 -22.44 -4.73 7.45
N GLN A 38 -23.50 -4.89 6.67
CA GLN A 38 -24.66 -4.02 6.76
C GLN A 38 -25.24 -4.00 8.18
N THR A 39 -25.29 -5.14 8.87
CA THR A 39 -25.75 -5.21 10.27
C THR A 39 -24.86 -4.38 11.21
N GLU A 40 -23.52 -4.46 11.06
CA GLU A 40 -22.61 -3.64 11.88
C GLU A 40 -22.80 -2.14 11.64
N VAL A 41 -23.13 -1.75 10.40
CA VAL A 41 -23.42 -0.35 10.04
C VAL A 41 -24.77 0.09 10.60
N ASP A 42 -25.81 -0.74 10.44
CA ASP A 42 -27.16 -0.48 10.92
C ASP A 42 -27.21 -0.34 12.44
N ASP A 43 -26.54 -1.23 13.16
CA ASP A 43 -26.42 -1.18 14.62
C ASP A 43 -25.67 0.07 15.08
N GLN A 44 -24.58 0.41 14.40
CA GLN A 44 -23.76 1.58 14.75
C GLN A 44 -24.54 2.91 14.55
N LEU A 45 -25.36 2.99 13.51
CA LEU A 45 -26.11 4.19 13.17
C LEU A 45 -27.54 4.21 13.75
N ASN A 46 -27.95 3.13 14.43
CA ASN A 46 -29.30 2.95 14.97
C ASN A 46 -30.39 3.07 13.89
N LEU A 47 -30.22 2.46 12.74
CA LEU A 47 -31.13 2.57 11.60
C LEU A 47 -32.37 1.70 11.72
N PHE A 48 -32.38 0.73 12.65
CA PHE A 48 -33.53 -0.15 12.95
C PHE A 48 -34.11 -0.86 11.71
N GLY A 49 -33.23 -1.22 10.74
CA GLY A 49 -33.61 -1.90 9.50
C GLY A 49 -34.12 -0.97 8.39
N ASP A 50 -33.95 0.34 8.52
CA ASP A 50 -34.22 1.28 7.41
C ASP A 50 -33.20 1.11 6.29
N THR A 51 -33.65 0.61 5.14
CA THR A 51 -32.84 0.39 3.95
C THR A 51 -32.86 1.54 2.96
N SER A 52 -33.55 2.63 3.26
CA SER A 52 -33.73 3.76 2.33
C SER A 52 -32.40 4.41 1.89
N GLN A 53 -31.34 4.28 2.71
CA GLN A 53 -30.02 4.83 2.47
C GLN A 53 -28.94 3.77 2.17
N ALA A 54 -29.31 2.51 1.92
CA ALA A 54 -28.37 1.40 1.78
C ALA A 54 -27.30 1.66 0.71
N ALA A 55 -27.66 2.22 -0.45
CA ALA A 55 -26.71 2.56 -1.50
C ALA A 55 -25.69 3.62 -1.06
N TYR A 56 -26.14 4.65 -0.33
CA TYR A 56 -25.26 5.68 0.20
C TYR A 56 -24.31 5.11 1.27
N LEU A 57 -24.82 4.27 2.16
CA LEU A 57 -24.02 3.64 3.22
C LEU A 57 -22.97 2.70 2.66
N THR A 58 -23.27 1.99 1.58
CA THR A 58 -22.26 1.17 0.87
C THR A 58 -21.10 2.01 0.36
N LEU A 59 -21.37 3.15 -0.28
CA LEU A 59 -20.32 4.05 -0.76
C LEU A 59 -19.54 4.68 0.41
N LEU A 60 -20.24 5.03 1.48
CA LEU A 60 -19.63 5.60 2.67
C LEU A 60 -18.71 4.60 3.39
N GLU A 61 -19.12 3.32 3.43
CA GLU A 61 -18.30 2.23 3.97
C GLU A 61 -17.01 2.07 3.18
N ILE A 62 -17.09 2.03 1.84
CA ILE A 62 -15.92 1.95 0.96
C ILE A 62 -14.97 3.13 1.20
N ALA A 63 -15.49 4.35 1.29
CA ALA A 63 -14.68 5.55 1.56
C ALA A 63 -14.02 5.48 2.95
N THR A 64 -14.75 5.02 3.96
CA THR A 64 -14.27 4.81 5.32
C THR A 64 -13.12 3.81 5.37
N ARG A 65 -13.29 2.66 4.73
CA ARG A 65 -12.25 1.64 4.64
C ARG A 65 -11.01 2.18 3.94
N GLN A 66 -11.18 2.84 2.80
CA GLN A 66 -10.06 3.42 2.06
C GLN A 66 -9.27 4.43 2.90
N ALA A 67 -9.95 5.28 3.64
CA ALA A 67 -9.30 6.25 4.53
C ALA A 67 -8.50 5.55 5.65
N ILE A 68 -8.98 4.42 6.17
CA ILE A 68 -8.27 3.63 7.17
C ILE A 68 -7.07 2.91 6.55
N GLU A 69 -7.23 2.29 5.38
CA GLU A 69 -6.14 1.66 4.63
C GLU A 69 -5.02 2.66 4.34
N ASP A 70 -5.38 3.85 3.85
CA ASP A 70 -4.42 4.92 3.54
C ASP A 70 -3.71 5.43 4.82
N TYR A 71 -4.42 5.52 5.95
CA TYR A 71 -3.81 5.89 7.22
C TYR A 71 -2.86 4.82 7.77
N LEU A 72 -3.24 3.56 7.68
CA LEU A 72 -2.44 2.42 8.14
C LEU A 72 -1.26 2.14 7.18
N GLY A 73 -1.37 2.48 5.90
CA GLY A 73 -0.42 2.06 4.85
C GLY A 73 -0.50 0.56 4.57
N MET A 74 -1.67 -0.04 4.80
CA MET A 74 -1.91 -1.47 4.61
C MET A 74 -3.30 -1.71 4.04
N SER A 75 -3.42 -2.67 3.12
CA SER A 75 -4.71 -3.05 2.52
C SER A 75 -5.50 -3.97 3.43
N ILE A 76 -6.71 -3.57 3.80
CA ILE A 76 -7.67 -4.43 4.51
C ILE A 76 -8.22 -5.51 3.58
N LEU A 77 -8.49 -5.17 2.33
CA LEU A 77 -8.90 -6.09 1.26
C LEU A 77 -7.81 -6.18 0.18
N PRO A 78 -7.78 -7.26 -0.63
CA PRO A 78 -6.76 -7.44 -1.64
C PRO A 78 -6.62 -6.22 -2.58
N THR A 79 -5.40 -5.77 -2.76
CA THR A 79 -5.05 -4.60 -3.59
C THR A 79 -3.84 -4.91 -4.43
N SER A 80 -3.86 -4.50 -5.70
CA SER A 80 -2.77 -4.75 -6.63
C SER A 80 -2.00 -3.48 -6.92
N TYR A 81 -0.69 -3.60 -6.94
CA TYR A 81 0.26 -2.51 -7.15
C TYR A 81 1.21 -2.81 -8.30
N ARG A 82 1.71 -1.74 -8.92
CA ARG A 82 2.87 -1.74 -9.80
C ARG A 82 3.93 -0.82 -9.22
N VAL A 83 5.14 -1.32 -9.09
CA VAL A 83 6.27 -0.60 -8.49
C VAL A 83 7.40 -0.54 -9.49
N TRP A 84 7.94 0.66 -9.70
CA TRP A 84 8.95 0.97 -10.69
C TRP A 84 10.30 1.17 -10.03
N TYR A 85 11.36 0.65 -10.65
CA TYR A 85 12.71 0.68 -10.12
C TYR A 85 13.68 1.29 -11.13
N ASN A 86 14.55 2.15 -10.62
CA ASN A 86 15.64 2.72 -11.39
C ASN A 86 16.78 1.70 -11.49
N SER A 87 17.37 1.56 -12.67
CA SER A 87 18.52 0.68 -12.89
C SER A 87 19.71 0.99 -11.97
N ALA A 88 19.92 2.27 -11.66
CA ALA A 88 20.99 2.71 -10.77
C ALA A 88 20.78 2.32 -9.30
N SER A 89 19.56 1.99 -8.88
CA SER A 89 19.26 1.51 -7.53
C SER A 89 19.23 -0.01 -7.42
N LEU A 90 19.36 -0.72 -8.54
CA LEU A 90 19.35 -2.18 -8.61
C LEU A 90 20.79 -2.72 -8.51
N TYR A 91 21.31 -2.76 -7.31
CA TYR A 91 22.64 -3.30 -7.01
C TYR A 91 22.61 -4.06 -5.68
N GLY A 92 23.63 -4.87 -5.46
CA GLY A 92 23.78 -5.64 -4.22
C GLY A 92 23.74 -7.14 -4.46
N THR A 93 24.08 -7.87 -3.41
CA THR A 93 24.04 -9.33 -3.40
C THR A 93 23.41 -9.75 -2.06
N PRO A 94 22.21 -10.28 -2.06
CA PRO A 94 21.33 -10.53 -3.22
C PRO A 94 20.76 -9.24 -3.86
N LEU A 95 20.37 -9.33 -5.14
CA LEU A 95 19.67 -8.28 -5.84
C LEU A 95 18.20 -8.28 -5.40
N THR A 96 17.71 -7.16 -4.89
CA THR A 96 16.37 -7.07 -4.32
C THR A 96 15.56 -5.93 -4.90
N LEU A 97 14.25 -6.12 -4.97
CA LEU A 97 13.24 -5.11 -5.28
C LEU A 97 12.38 -4.90 -4.02
N ASP A 98 12.47 -3.73 -3.43
CA ASP A 98 11.71 -3.40 -2.22
C ASP A 98 10.23 -3.19 -2.55
N LEU A 99 9.35 -3.70 -1.71
CA LEU A 99 7.91 -3.51 -1.85
C LEU A 99 7.40 -2.48 -0.83
N PRO A 100 6.54 -1.54 -1.24
CA PRO A 100 6.11 -0.43 -0.39
C PRO A 100 5.14 -0.85 0.72
N GLU A 101 4.35 -1.88 0.51
CA GLU A 101 3.36 -2.31 1.49
C GLU A 101 3.87 -3.47 2.35
N VAL A 102 3.75 -3.29 3.67
CA VAL A 102 4.12 -4.33 4.64
C VAL A 102 2.92 -5.18 4.97
N SER A 103 3.00 -6.48 4.72
CA SER A 103 2.00 -7.43 5.19
C SER A 103 2.25 -7.80 6.65
N GLN A 104 1.21 -7.70 7.48
CA GLN A 104 1.22 -8.21 8.85
C GLN A 104 0.75 -9.66 8.95
N ASN A 105 0.77 -10.40 7.87
CA ASN A 105 0.44 -11.81 7.92
C ASN A 105 1.49 -12.55 8.77
N THR A 106 1.04 -13.08 9.89
CA THR A 106 1.89 -13.81 10.84
C THR A 106 2.03 -15.29 10.49
N ASP A 107 1.28 -15.77 9.50
CA ASP A 107 1.39 -17.15 9.03
C ASP A 107 2.49 -17.25 7.97
N PRO A 108 3.63 -17.89 8.28
CA PRO A 108 4.72 -18.03 7.30
C PRO A 108 4.36 -18.93 6.11
N ALA A 109 3.28 -19.71 6.21
CA ALA A 109 2.79 -20.56 5.12
C ALA A 109 1.92 -19.80 4.12
N LEU A 110 1.42 -18.60 4.50
CA LEU A 110 0.58 -17.78 3.64
C LEU A 110 1.35 -16.52 3.27
N PRO A 111 1.89 -16.43 2.04
CA PRO A 111 2.57 -15.21 1.63
C PRO A 111 1.59 -14.03 1.66
N GLY A 112 1.96 -12.95 2.37
CA GLY A 112 1.19 -11.72 2.43
C GLY A 112 1.11 -10.99 1.09
N VAL A 113 1.95 -11.42 0.13
CA VAL A 113 2.10 -10.83 -1.19
C VAL A 113 2.17 -11.95 -2.23
N THR A 114 1.44 -11.78 -3.32
CA THR A 114 1.52 -12.63 -4.51
C THR A 114 2.12 -11.84 -5.66
N ILE A 115 3.29 -12.25 -6.16
CA ILE A 115 3.92 -11.60 -7.30
C ILE A 115 3.21 -12.05 -8.58
N THR A 116 2.68 -11.09 -9.32
CA THR A 116 2.01 -11.36 -10.60
C THR A 116 3.02 -11.43 -11.73
N ALA A 117 3.94 -10.47 -11.80
CA ALA A 117 4.99 -10.44 -12.80
C ALA A 117 6.11 -9.46 -12.42
N VAL A 118 7.32 -9.77 -12.82
CA VAL A 118 8.43 -8.80 -12.90
C VAL A 118 8.69 -8.57 -14.39
N LYS A 119 8.75 -7.31 -14.82
CA LYS A 119 8.93 -6.94 -16.23
C LYS A 119 10.00 -5.88 -16.36
N TYR A 120 10.63 -5.85 -17.53
CA TYR A 120 11.65 -4.87 -17.85
C TYR A 120 11.60 -4.45 -19.31
N TRP A 121 12.10 -3.26 -19.60
CA TRP A 121 12.29 -2.75 -20.94
C TRP A 121 13.69 -3.10 -21.46
N THR A 122 13.75 -3.64 -22.68
CA THR A 122 15.01 -3.98 -23.33
C THR A 122 15.66 -2.75 -23.97
N ASP A 123 16.95 -2.85 -24.22
CA ASP A 123 17.77 -1.85 -24.96
C ASP A 123 17.55 -1.86 -26.48
N ALA A 124 16.62 -2.68 -26.97
CA ALA A 124 16.24 -2.72 -28.38
C ALA A 124 15.66 -1.37 -28.85
N THR A 125 15.75 -1.13 -30.16
CA THR A 125 15.18 0.08 -30.78
C THR A 125 14.08 -0.34 -31.79
N PRO A 126 12.79 -0.12 -31.48
CA PRO A 126 12.25 0.48 -30.23
C PRO A 126 12.36 -0.46 -29.03
N PRO A 127 12.33 0.07 -27.79
CA PRO A 127 12.35 -0.75 -26.58
C PRO A 127 11.18 -1.72 -26.52
N VAL A 128 11.43 -2.94 -26.09
CA VAL A 128 10.43 -4.00 -25.96
C VAL A 128 10.26 -4.34 -24.50
N LEU A 129 9.01 -4.50 -24.06
CA LEU A 129 8.70 -4.94 -22.71
C LEU A 129 8.75 -6.48 -22.63
N VAL A 130 9.56 -7.00 -21.70
CA VAL A 130 9.78 -8.45 -21.52
C VAL A 130 9.44 -8.82 -20.08
N THR A 131 8.84 -9.99 -19.91
CA THR A 131 8.58 -10.57 -18.58
C THR A 131 9.78 -11.41 -18.15
N VAL A 132 10.24 -11.21 -16.93
CA VAL A 132 11.29 -12.02 -16.29
C VAL A 132 10.73 -13.41 -15.99
N ASP A 133 11.53 -14.44 -16.21
CA ASP A 133 11.13 -15.82 -15.90
C ASP A 133 10.83 -15.97 -14.40
N PRO A 134 9.63 -16.41 -14.01
CA PRO A 134 9.24 -16.60 -12.62
C PRO A 134 10.16 -17.53 -11.82
N SER A 135 10.90 -18.43 -12.47
CA SER A 135 11.88 -19.32 -11.82
C SER A 135 13.14 -18.59 -11.34
N THR A 136 13.37 -17.35 -11.80
CA THR A 136 14.59 -16.56 -11.50
C THR A 136 14.43 -15.55 -10.38
N TYR A 137 13.25 -15.51 -9.76
CA TYR A 137 12.99 -14.65 -8.61
C TYR A 137 12.02 -15.30 -7.62
N TYR A 138 12.01 -14.80 -6.40
CA TYR A 138 11.06 -15.22 -5.38
C TYR A 138 10.76 -14.06 -4.43
N TYR A 139 9.62 -14.16 -3.73
CA TYR A 139 9.26 -13.22 -2.67
C TYR A 139 9.91 -13.63 -1.35
N ASP A 140 10.61 -12.71 -0.71
CA ASP A 140 11.16 -12.85 0.63
C ASP A 140 10.25 -12.11 1.64
N PRO A 141 9.44 -12.83 2.43
CA PRO A 141 8.55 -12.21 3.40
C PRO A 141 9.29 -11.57 4.59
N SER A 142 10.52 -11.98 4.86
CA SER A 142 11.29 -11.45 5.99
C SER A 142 11.72 -9.99 5.76
N GLY A 143 12.02 -9.65 4.52
CA GLY A 143 12.43 -8.31 4.12
C GLY A 143 11.34 -7.53 3.36
N ASN A 144 10.20 -8.15 3.07
CA ASN A 144 9.18 -7.62 2.17
C ASN A 144 9.76 -7.21 0.80
N LYS A 145 10.50 -8.13 0.19
CA LYS A 145 11.27 -7.87 -1.04
C LYS A 145 11.09 -9.00 -2.04
N ILE A 146 11.27 -8.66 -3.31
CA ILE A 146 11.49 -9.68 -4.34
C ILE A 146 13.01 -9.83 -4.50
N VAL A 147 13.49 -11.06 -4.41
CA VAL A 147 14.89 -11.39 -4.63
C VAL A 147 15.04 -11.93 -6.05
N LEU A 148 15.88 -11.27 -6.86
CA LEU A 148 16.22 -11.71 -8.21
C LEU A 148 17.61 -12.39 -8.21
N GLN A 149 17.74 -13.43 -9.04
CA GLN A 149 19.04 -14.09 -9.22
C GLN A 149 20.03 -13.21 -9.99
N SER A 150 19.55 -12.47 -10.99
CA SER A 150 20.36 -11.54 -11.80
C SER A 150 19.51 -10.50 -12.51
N LEU A 151 20.12 -9.38 -12.86
CA LEU A 151 19.51 -8.44 -13.81
C LEU A 151 19.61 -8.99 -15.24
N PRO A 152 18.60 -8.73 -16.08
CA PRO A 152 18.69 -9.01 -17.52
C PRO A 152 19.85 -8.26 -18.16
N SER A 153 20.64 -8.95 -19.00
CA SER A 153 21.83 -8.37 -19.67
C SER A 153 21.49 -7.31 -20.71
N ASN A 154 20.25 -7.33 -21.23
CA ASN A 154 19.74 -6.39 -22.22
C ASN A 154 18.79 -5.34 -21.62
N LEU A 155 19.00 -5.00 -20.36
CA LEU A 155 18.21 -3.97 -19.67
C LEU A 155 18.46 -2.59 -20.28
N ASN A 156 17.39 -1.84 -20.53
CA ASN A 156 17.49 -0.47 -21.04
C ASN A 156 17.97 0.51 -19.97
N SER A 157 19.25 0.79 -19.96
CA SER A 157 19.89 1.71 -19.01
C SER A 157 19.60 3.20 -19.30
N SER A 158 19.04 3.51 -20.48
CA SER A 158 18.68 4.88 -20.86
C SER A 158 17.32 5.32 -20.30
N MET A 159 16.49 4.38 -19.86
CA MET A 159 15.22 4.69 -19.20
C MET A 159 15.44 4.95 -17.71
N THR A 160 14.69 5.91 -17.17
CA THR A 160 14.77 6.25 -15.73
C THR A 160 14.37 5.08 -14.85
N SER A 161 13.31 4.36 -15.20
CA SER A 161 12.80 3.23 -14.42
C SER A 161 12.46 2.08 -15.37
N PRO A 162 13.46 1.33 -15.83
CA PRO A 162 13.27 0.29 -16.83
C PRO A 162 12.70 -1.02 -16.29
N VAL A 163 12.65 -1.19 -14.98
CA VAL A 163 12.12 -2.39 -14.32
C VAL A 163 10.88 -2.05 -13.52
N TYR A 164 9.89 -2.92 -13.55
CA TYR A 164 8.79 -2.86 -12.64
C TYR A 164 8.30 -4.24 -12.20
N CYS A 165 7.69 -4.31 -11.04
CA CYS A 165 6.95 -5.49 -10.60
C CYS A 165 5.47 -5.17 -10.43
N GLU A 166 4.65 -6.17 -10.70
CA GLU A 166 3.21 -6.20 -10.40
C GLU A 166 2.97 -7.26 -9.34
N TYR A 167 2.29 -6.87 -8.27
CA TYR A 167 1.98 -7.78 -7.18
C TYR A 167 0.62 -7.44 -6.57
N THR A 168 0.06 -8.39 -5.86
CA THR A 168 -1.19 -8.23 -5.11
C THR A 168 -0.93 -8.53 -3.64
N CYS A 169 -1.25 -7.56 -2.78
CA CYS A 169 -1.35 -7.80 -1.34
C CYS A 169 -2.64 -8.56 -1.07
N VAL A 170 -2.55 -9.63 -0.28
CA VAL A 170 -3.73 -10.33 0.24
C VAL A 170 -4.41 -9.51 1.31
N ALA A 171 -5.64 -9.88 1.67
CA ALA A 171 -6.34 -9.24 2.79
C ALA A 171 -5.50 -9.32 4.07
N ASN A 172 -5.28 -8.17 4.70
CA ASN A 172 -4.48 -8.11 5.91
C ASN A 172 -5.31 -8.51 7.14
N PRO A 173 -4.82 -9.40 8.03
CA PRO A 173 -5.51 -9.79 9.25
C PRO A 173 -5.91 -8.62 10.14
N VAL A 174 -5.20 -7.50 10.07
CA VAL A 174 -5.52 -6.27 10.83
C VAL A 174 -6.95 -5.79 10.61
N GLY A 175 -7.50 -6.01 9.41
CA GLY A 175 -8.88 -5.67 9.09
C GLY A 175 -9.93 -6.47 9.90
N GLN A 176 -9.54 -7.58 10.51
CA GLN A 176 -10.42 -8.38 11.36
C GLN A 176 -10.35 -8.02 12.85
N TYR A 177 -9.43 -7.16 13.24
CA TYR A 177 -9.30 -6.76 14.64
C TYR A 177 -10.45 -5.84 15.05
N GLU A 178 -11.12 -6.18 16.14
CA GLU A 178 -12.28 -5.44 16.63
C GLU A 178 -11.97 -3.95 16.88
N VAL A 179 -10.78 -3.63 17.33
CA VAL A 179 -10.35 -2.23 17.54
C VAL A 179 -10.30 -1.47 16.22
N VAL A 180 -9.82 -2.10 15.14
CA VAL A 180 -9.75 -1.50 13.81
C VAL A 180 -11.15 -1.36 13.21
N LYS A 181 -12.00 -2.39 13.37
CA LYS A 181 -13.42 -2.31 13.00
C LYS A 181 -14.15 -1.20 13.76
N GLN A 182 -13.89 -1.07 15.07
CA GLN A 182 -14.49 0.00 15.87
C GLN A 182 -14.03 1.38 15.39
N ALA A 183 -12.76 1.54 15.03
CA ALA A 183 -12.27 2.77 14.42
C ALA A 183 -13.01 3.08 13.10
N GLY A 184 -13.27 2.04 12.29
CA GLY A 184 -14.08 2.15 11.07
C GLY A 184 -15.50 2.61 11.33
N LYS A 185 -16.18 1.99 12.28
CA LYS A 185 -17.56 2.37 12.68
C LYS A 185 -17.62 3.83 13.15
N LEU A 186 -16.65 4.27 13.95
CA LEU A 186 -16.59 5.66 14.42
C LEU A 186 -16.34 6.64 13.26
N LEU A 187 -15.44 6.31 12.33
CA LEU A 187 -15.19 7.15 11.15
C LEU A 187 -16.44 7.22 10.26
N LEU A 188 -17.08 6.08 10.02
CA LEU A 188 -18.33 6.02 9.26
C LEU A 188 -19.41 6.89 9.88
N THR A 189 -19.61 6.80 11.20
CA THR A 189 -20.58 7.64 11.94
C THR A 189 -20.23 9.11 11.78
N HIS A 190 -18.94 9.47 11.88
CA HIS A 190 -18.49 10.85 11.71
C HIS A 190 -18.82 11.37 10.30
N LEU A 191 -18.50 10.61 9.26
CA LEU A 191 -18.79 10.97 7.87
C LEU A 191 -20.29 10.99 7.57
N TYR A 192 -21.06 10.07 8.15
CA TYR A 192 -22.51 10.04 8.02
C TYR A 192 -23.18 11.29 8.58
N ASN A 193 -22.74 11.76 9.75
CA ASN A 193 -23.29 12.93 10.41
C ASN A 193 -22.81 14.25 9.79
N ASN A 194 -21.64 14.26 9.15
CA ASN A 194 -21.03 15.45 8.56
C ASN A 194 -20.98 15.33 7.03
N ARG A 195 -22.17 15.31 6.40
CA ARG A 195 -22.33 15.17 4.93
C ARG A 195 -21.93 16.43 4.14
N SER A 196 -21.70 17.55 4.79
CA SER A 196 -21.41 18.85 4.18
C SER A 196 -20.23 19.51 4.87
N GLU A 197 -19.27 19.97 4.09
CA GLU A 197 -18.13 20.76 4.58
C GLU A 197 -18.52 22.19 5.03
N THR A 198 -19.76 22.62 4.76
CA THR A 198 -20.18 24.02 4.90
C THR A 198 -20.84 24.35 6.25
N THR A 199 -20.97 23.42 7.15
CA THR A 199 -21.65 23.61 8.43
C THR A 199 -20.71 23.40 9.62
N GLY A 200 -19.95 24.42 9.99
CA GLY A 200 -19.16 24.43 11.22
C GLY A 200 -17.66 24.63 11.01
N PRO A 201 -16.85 24.65 12.06
CA PRO A 201 -15.40 24.76 11.94
C PRO A 201 -14.86 23.58 11.15
N ILE A 202 -13.92 23.90 10.27
CA ILE A 202 -13.30 22.97 9.33
C ILE A 202 -12.75 21.74 10.06
N GLN A 203 -13.36 20.58 9.89
CA GLN A 203 -12.89 19.32 10.44
C GLN A 203 -12.21 18.53 9.30
N HIS A 204 -11.00 18.93 8.94
CA HIS A 204 -10.23 18.32 7.83
C HIS A 204 -9.47 17.07 8.22
N GLU A 205 -9.50 16.63 9.47
CA GLU A 205 -8.71 15.50 9.93
C GLU A 205 -9.57 14.34 10.46
N ILE A 206 -9.07 13.13 10.26
CA ILE A 206 -9.60 11.95 10.96
C ILE A 206 -9.61 12.28 12.47
N PRO A 207 -10.76 12.13 13.16
CA PRO A 207 -10.88 12.47 14.58
C PRO A 207 -9.76 11.81 15.40
N TRP A 208 -9.19 12.56 16.33
CA TRP A 208 -8.04 12.15 17.13
C TRP A 208 -8.24 10.78 17.81
N GLY A 209 -9.44 10.51 18.32
CA GLY A 209 -9.77 9.22 18.93
C GLY A 209 -9.63 8.03 17.99
N ILE A 210 -9.97 8.21 16.70
CA ILE A 210 -9.81 7.17 15.67
C ILE A 210 -8.33 6.94 15.39
N LYS A 211 -7.54 8.01 15.27
CA LYS A 211 -6.08 7.91 15.10
C LYS A 211 -5.43 7.14 16.24
N MET A 212 -5.86 7.38 17.48
CA MET A 212 -5.33 6.66 18.66
C MET A 212 -5.65 5.17 18.65
N LEU A 213 -6.82 4.77 18.16
CA LEU A 213 -7.18 3.36 18.01
C LEU A 213 -6.36 2.66 16.92
N LEU A 214 -6.03 3.36 15.85
CA LEU A 214 -5.32 2.80 14.69
C LEU A 214 -3.79 2.84 14.83
N MET A 215 -3.26 3.80 15.60
CA MET A 215 -1.82 4.04 15.73
C MET A 215 -1.00 2.78 16.12
N PRO A 216 -1.44 1.91 17.05
CA PRO A 216 -0.70 0.70 17.41
C PRO A 216 -0.54 -0.32 16.27
N TYR A 217 -1.38 -0.23 15.25
CA TYR A 217 -1.40 -1.15 14.10
C TYR A 217 -0.70 -0.59 12.87
N LYS A 218 -0.27 0.66 12.94
CA LYS A 218 0.49 1.26 11.85
C LYS A 218 1.91 0.68 11.83
N PRO A 219 2.38 0.13 10.68
CA PRO A 219 3.74 -0.37 10.57
C PRO A 219 4.76 0.70 10.90
N LEU A 220 5.74 0.37 11.71
CA LEU A 220 6.91 1.20 11.91
C LEU A 220 7.81 1.01 10.69
N VAL A 221 7.74 1.93 9.75
CA VAL A 221 8.71 2.01 8.66
C VAL A 221 9.91 2.79 9.20
N MET A 222 10.98 2.09 9.49
CA MET A 222 12.26 2.69 9.87
C MET A 222 13.11 2.95 8.64
#